data_f706879388b16da20f735ce3519bdf72
#
_entry.id   f706879388b16da20f735ce3519bdf72
#
_cell.length_a   1.000
_cell.length_b   1.000
_cell.length_c   1.000
_cell.angle_alpha   90.00
_cell.angle_beta   90.00
_cell.angle_gamma   90.00
#
_symmetry.space_group_name_H-M   'P 1'
#
loop_
_entity.id
_entity.type
_entity.pdbx_description
1 polymer ?
#
loop_
_entity_poly.entity_id
_entity_poly.type
_entity_poly.pdbx_seq_one_letter_code
_entity_poly.pdbx_strand_id
1 'polypeptide(L)'
;MNDIKKNKKKRYKKIVKQSKFWPIVQLFNDRNGFMNEVSQKSQKKILEKIKPEDLYDEIINTVYKEKLRISNISWKADPADDKKFWYSLKEKIVAFENDRNNKRIKDEILPIIIDRYTKEITGNFRRSHHGFARRLITSFLARLLNTARLRNPFGGLNLDSTIQIVGKHKRLRKLSKKGTIVMVPTHFSHLDSALIGWIISHLGL
;
A
#
# COMPACT_ATOMS: atom_id res chain seq x y z
N MET A 1 46.57 -11.61 -7.04
CA MET A 1 45.94 -11.65 -5.70
C MET A 1 45.47 -10.22 -5.39
N ASN A 2 44.23 -9.89 -5.79
CA ASN A 2 43.73 -8.51 -5.74
C ASN A 2 43.13 -8.24 -4.36
N ASP A 3 43.71 -7.26 -3.70
CA ASP A 3 43.17 -6.69 -2.44
C ASP A 3 41.75 -6.18 -2.65
N ILE A 4 40.76 -6.97 -2.26
CA ILE A 4 39.40 -6.51 -2.09
C ILE A 4 39.40 -5.64 -0.84
N LYS A 5 39.67 -4.34 -1.00
CA LYS A 5 39.48 -3.34 0.03
C LYS A 5 38.08 -3.54 0.61
N LYS A 6 38.00 -4.01 1.86
CA LYS A 6 36.77 -4.06 2.67
C LYS A 6 36.22 -2.64 2.80
N ASN A 7 35.46 -2.20 1.82
CA ASN A 7 34.71 -0.95 1.87
C ASN A 7 33.67 -1.10 2.99
N LYS A 8 33.96 -0.58 4.18
CA LYS A 8 33.01 -0.46 5.27
C LYS A 8 31.80 0.32 4.72
N LYS A 9 30.76 -0.39 4.28
CA LYS A 9 29.55 0.20 3.70
C LYS A 9 28.88 1.07 4.74
N LYS A 10 29.05 2.37 4.58
CA LYS A 10 28.56 3.39 5.50
C LYS A 10 27.04 3.47 5.36
N ARG A 11 26.30 3.10 6.40
CA ARG A 11 24.85 3.28 6.45
C ARG A 11 24.49 4.73 6.20
N TYR A 12 23.58 5.00 5.32
CA TYR A 12 23.14 6.36 5.01
C TYR A 12 22.38 6.98 6.18
N LYS A 13 22.67 8.24 6.48
CA LYS A 13 21.90 9.02 7.46
C LYS A 13 20.47 9.15 6.96
N LYS A 14 19.48 9.06 7.85
CA LYS A 14 18.07 9.25 7.52
C LYS A 14 17.84 10.65 6.96
N ILE A 15 17.05 10.76 5.89
CA ILE A 15 16.64 12.05 5.31
C ILE A 15 15.71 12.77 6.28
N VAL A 16 14.70 12.06 6.82
CA VAL A 16 13.84 12.57 7.88
C VAL A 16 14.20 11.88 9.18
N LYS A 17 14.86 12.60 10.09
CA LYS A 17 15.40 12.03 11.34
C LYS A 17 14.30 11.58 12.30
N GLN A 18 13.30 12.42 12.51
CA GLN A 18 12.22 12.18 13.46
C GLN A 18 11.03 11.54 12.75
N SER A 19 10.60 10.39 13.23
CA SER A 19 9.49 9.63 12.60
C SER A 19 8.14 10.35 12.64
N LYS A 20 7.94 11.32 13.54
CA LYS A 20 6.73 12.15 13.55
C LYS A 20 6.56 13.00 12.28
N PHE A 21 7.66 13.30 11.60
CA PHE A 21 7.66 14.06 10.34
C PHE A 21 7.69 13.15 9.10
N TRP A 22 7.57 11.84 9.26
CA TRP A 22 7.43 10.97 8.10
C TRP A 22 6.11 11.25 7.39
N PRO A 23 6.10 11.40 6.06
CA PRO A 23 4.87 11.69 5.32
C PRO A 23 3.75 10.69 5.62
N ILE A 24 4.08 9.40 5.74
CA ILE A 24 3.10 8.37 6.09
C ILE A 24 2.52 8.57 7.49
N VAL A 25 3.30 9.04 8.46
CA VAL A 25 2.80 9.31 9.82
C VAL A 25 1.88 10.53 9.82
N GLN A 26 2.25 11.58 9.09
CA GLN A 26 1.43 12.79 8.98
C GLN A 26 0.11 12.51 8.28
N LEU A 27 0.14 11.74 7.19
CA LEU A 27 -1.05 11.31 6.46
C LEU A 27 -2.01 10.51 7.36
N PHE A 28 -1.49 9.64 8.21
CA PHE A 28 -2.33 8.84 9.10
C PHE A 28 -2.76 9.57 10.38
N ASN A 29 -2.17 10.74 10.70
CA ASN A 29 -2.71 11.60 11.74
C ASN A 29 -4.06 12.22 11.34
N ASP A 30 -4.26 12.49 10.04
CA ASP A 30 -5.55 12.93 9.46
C ASP A 30 -6.04 11.93 8.39
N ARG A 31 -6.15 10.67 8.78
CA ARG A 31 -6.56 9.60 7.87
C ARG A 31 -7.94 9.85 7.26
N ASN A 32 -8.88 10.36 8.05
CA ASN A 32 -10.24 10.61 7.58
C ASN A 32 -10.29 11.75 6.56
N GLY A 33 -9.60 12.85 6.80
CA GLY A 33 -9.47 13.94 5.83
C GLY A 33 -8.86 13.47 4.52
N PHE A 34 -7.79 12.67 4.61
CA PHE A 34 -7.16 12.07 3.43
C PHE A 34 -8.12 11.16 2.65
N MET A 35 -8.85 10.27 3.32
CA MET A 35 -9.81 9.38 2.66
C MET A 35 -10.94 10.16 1.98
N ASN A 36 -11.46 11.19 2.64
CA ASN A 36 -12.49 12.06 2.07
C ASN A 36 -11.98 12.77 0.81
N GLU A 37 -10.77 13.29 0.84
CA GLU A 37 -10.14 13.94 -0.33
C GLU A 37 -9.97 12.95 -1.49
N VAL A 38 -9.49 11.73 -1.22
CA VAL A 38 -9.35 10.67 -2.23
C VAL A 38 -10.71 10.30 -2.81
N SER A 39 -11.72 10.11 -1.96
CA SER A 39 -13.09 9.76 -2.37
C SER A 39 -13.67 10.84 -3.30
N GLN A 40 -13.62 12.11 -2.91
CA GLN A 40 -14.11 13.23 -3.72
C GLN A 40 -13.41 13.37 -5.07
N LYS A 41 -12.05 13.29 -5.06
CA LYS A 41 -11.27 13.34 -6.31
C LYS A 41 -11.55 12.16 -7.23
N SER A 42 -11.78 10.98 -6.67
CA SER A 42 -12.13 9.78 -7.43
C SER A 42 -13.52 9.90 -8.06
N GLN A 43 -14.50 10.38 -7.31
CA GLN A 43 -15.85 10.67 -7.83
C GLN A 43 -15.78 11.62 -9.02
N LYS A 44 -15.10 12.75 -8.85
CA LYS A 44 -14.94 13.73 -9.92
C LYS A 44 -14.34 13.12 -11.18
N LYS A 45 -13.23 12.36 -11.03
CA LYS A 45 -12.56 11.72 -12.17
C LYS A 45 -13.41 10.65 -12.87
N ILE A 46 -14.23 9.92 -12.13
CA ILE A 46 -15.14 8.92 -12.70
C ILE A 46 -16.21 9.62 -13.50
N LEU A 47 -16.83 10.67 -12.95
CA LEU A 47 -17.85 11.45 -13.63
C LEU A 47 -17.34 12.23 -14.86
N GLU A 48 -16.04 12.54 -14.91
CA GLU A 48 -15.40 13.12 -16.10
C GLU A 48 -15.18 12.09 -17.22
N LYS A 49 -15.12 10.79 -16.89
CA LYS A 49 -14.81 9.71 -17.83
C LYS A 49 -16.03 8.93 -18.31
N ILE A 50 -17.03 8.78 -17.48
CA ILE A 50 -18.24 8.02 -17.76
C ILE A 50 -19.32 9.00 -18.24
N LYS A 51 -19.96 8.69 -19.34
CA LYS A 51 -21.09 9.48 -19.81
C LYS A 51 -22.27 9.33 -18.85
N PRO A 52 -23.08 10.38 -18.65
CA PRO A 52 -24.22 10.31 -17.73
C PRO A 52 -25.20 9.17 -18.02
N GLU A 53 -25.42 8.88 -19.31
CA GLU A 53 -26.29 7.80 -19.78
C GLU A 53 -25.76 6.40 -19.40
N ASP A 54 -24.43 6.20 -19.37
CA ASP A 54 -23.77 4.92 -19.11
C ASP A 54 -23.55 4.66 -17.61
N LEU A 55 -23.76 5.67 -16.75
CA LEU A 55 -23.41 5.61 -15.33
C LEU A 55 -24.18 4.51 -14.58
N TYR A 56 -25.47 4.34 -14.87
CA TYR A 56 -26.29 3.30 -14.25
C TYR A 56 -25.75 1.90 -14.58
N ASP A 57 -25.49 1.64 -15.84
CA ASP A 57 -25.03 0.34 -16.33
C ASP A 57 -23.64 0.00 -15.77
N GLU A 58 -22.73 0.98 -15.69
CA GLU A 58 -21.41 0.79 -15.11
C GLU A 58 -21.48 0.48 -13.61
N ILE A 59 -22.37 1.13 -12.87
CA ILE A 59 -22.57 0.90 -11.44
C ILE A 59 -23.19 -0.48 -11.22
N ILE A 60 -24.24 -0.86 -11.96
CA ILE A 60 -24.87 -2.18 -11.84
C ILE A 60 -23.90 -3.30 -12.17
N ASN A 61 -23.10 -3.13 -13.23
CA ASN A 61 -22.07 -4.07 -13.63
C ASN A 61 -20.98 -4.23 -12.55
N THR A 62 -20.57 -3.13 -11.92
CA THR A 62 -19.62 -3.13 -10.80
C THR A 62 -20.18 -3.95 -9.63
N VAL A 63 -21.42 -3.69 -9.23
CA VAL A 63 -22.05 -4.44 -8.13
C VAL A 63 -22.24 -5.92 -8.47
N TYR A 64 -22.58 -6.23 -9.72
CA TYR A 64 -22.71 -7.61 -10.18
C TYR A 64 -21.36 -8.35 -10.09
N LYS A 65 -20.28 -7.74 -10.59
CA LYS A 65 -18.91 -8.30 -10.53
C LYS A 65 -18.46 -8.56 -9.09
N GLU A 66 -18.69 -7.61 -8.19
CA GLU A 66 -18.34 -7.79 -6.77
C GLU A 66 -19.15 -8.91 -6.11
N LYS A 67 -20.45 -9.00 -6.37
CA LYS A 67 -21.27 -10.12 -5.87
C LYS A 67 -20.78 -11.46 -6.38
N LEU A 68 -20.41 -11.54 -7.66
CA LEU A 68 -19.87 -12.75 -8.26
C LEU A 68 -18.52 -13.12 -7.65
N ARG A 69 -17.63 -12.15 -7.45
CA ARG A 69 -16.35 -12.34 -6.78
C ARG A 69 -16.53 -12.93 -5.38
N ILE A 70 -17.38 -12.31 -4.57
CA ILE A 70 -17.61 -12.73 -3.18
C ILE A 70 -18.24 -14.13 -3.10
N SER A 71 -19.12 -14.48 -4.05
CA SER A 71 -19.74 -15.81 -4.06
C SER A 71 -18.77 -16.91 -4.49
N ASN A 72 -17.83 -16.62 -5.38
CA ASN A 72 -16.90 -17.60 -5.93
C ASN A 72 -15.58 -17.65 -5.16
N ILE A 73 -15.00 -16.50 -4.84
CA ILE A 73 -13.70 -16.37 -4.20
C ILE A 73 -13.74 -15.24 -3.17
N SER A 74 -14.13 -15.58 -1.95
CA SER A 74 -14.02 -14.64 -0.82
C SER A 74 -12.56 -14.55 -0.38
N TRP A 75 -12.03 -13.34 -0.25
CA TRP A 75 -10.67 -13.12 0.25
C TRP A 75 -10.66 -12.99 1.77
N LYS A 76 -9.60 -13.49 2.41
CA LYS A 76 -9.43 -13.33 3.86
C LYS A 76 -9.36 -11.85 4.31
N ALA A 77 -9.05 -10.94 3.39
CA ALA A 77 -8.96 -9.51 3.63
C ALA A 77 -10.30 -8.79 3.43
N ASP A 78 -11.31 -9.46 2.90
CA ASP A 78 -12.63 -8.87 2.69
C ASP A 78 -13.23 -8.47 4.03
N PRO A 79 -13.88 -7.30 4.12
CA PRO A 79 -14.62 -6.91 5.30
C PRO A 79 -15.71 -7.92 5.66
N ALA A 80 -15.94 -8.15 6.94
CA ALA A 80 -16.91 -9.14 7.42
C ALA A 80 -18.36 -8.89 6.94
N ASP A 81 -18.69 -7.64 6.63
CA ASP A 81 -19.99 -7.21 6.14
C ASP A 81 -20.09 -7.14 4.61
N ASP A 82 -19.06 -7.55 3.87
CA ASP A 82 -18.92 -7.33 2.43
C ASP A 82 -20.11 -7.91 1.64
N LYS A 83 -20.46 -9.16 1.93
CA LYS A 83 -21.62 -9.79 1.30
C LYS A 83 -22.91 -9.00 1.54
N LYS A 84 -23.20 -8.61 2.80
CA LYS A 84 -24.38 -7.84 3.16
C LYS A 84 -24.39 -6.48 2.47
N PHE A 85 -23.26 -5.81 2.44
CA PHE A 85 -23.08 -4.50 1.80
C PHE A 85 -23.46 -4.54 0.32
N TRP A 86 -22.85 -5.41 -0.47
CA TRP A 86 -23.11 -5.49 -1.91
C TRP A 86 -24.52 -5.98 -2.27
N TYR A 87 -25.12 -6.82 -1.43
CA TYR A 87 -26.51 -7.25 -1.64
C TYR A 87 -27.50 -6.12 -1.35
N SER A 88 -27.34 -5.39 -0.25
CA SER A 88 -28.23 -4.26 0.06
C SER A 88 -28.05 -3.10 -0.94
N LEU A 89 -26.83 -2.92 -1.45
CA LEU A 89 -26.57 -1.90 -2.47
C LEU A 89 -27.29 -2.22 -3.79
N LYS A 90 -27.32 -3.49 -4.20
CA LYS A 90 -28.09 -3.91 -5.38
C LYS A 90 -29.58 -3.56 -5.26
N GLU A 91 -30.18 -3.85 -4.10
CA GLU A 91 -31.60 -3.54 -3.86
C GLU A 91 -31.89 -2.04 -4.02
N LYS A 92 -31.01 -1.20 -3.47
CA LYS A 92 -31.11 0.27 -3.62
C LYS A 92 -30.99 0.71 -5.07
N ILE A 93 -30.07 0.13 -5.84
CA ILE A 93 -29.87 0.50 -7.26
C ILE A 93 -31.09 0.15 -8.10
N VAL A 94 -31.67 -1.04 -7.89
CA VAL A 94 -32.90 -1.47 -8.59
C VAL A 94 -34.06 -0.51 -8.28
N ALA A 95 -34.17 -0.02 -7.05
CA ALA A 95 -35.18 0.98 -6.70
C ALA A 95 -35.00 2.32 -7.44
N PHE A 96 -33.82 2.59 -8.00
CA PHE A 96 -33.51 3.81 -8.74
C PHE A 96 -33.51 3.64 -10.27
N GLU A 97 -33.90 2.48 -10.79
CA GLU A 97 -33.89 2.17 -12.22
C GLU A 97 -34.68 3.18 -13.07
N ASN A 98 -35.75 3.77 -12.51
CA ASN A 98 -36.57 4.78 -13.19
C ASN A 98 -36.10 6.24 -12.98
N ASP A 99 -34.91 6.45 -12.41
CA ASP A 99 -34.36 7.79 -12.24
C ASP A 99 -33.77 8.32 -13.55
N ARG A 100 -34.62 9.07 -14.32
CA ARG A 100 -34.33 9.53 -15.69
C ARG A 100 -32.97 10.21 -15.89
N ASN A 101 -32.40 10.80 -14.83
CA ASN A 101 -31.15 11.55 -14.93
C ASN A 101 -30.00 10.88 -14.17
N ASN A 102 -30.16 9.66 -13.70
CA ASN A 102 -29.18 8.96 -12.87
C ASN A 102 -28.71 9.80 -11.66
N LYS A 103 -29.52 10.77 -11.23
CA LYS A 103 -29.15 11.71 -10.18
C LYS A 103 -28.92 11.00 -8.85
N ARG A 104 -29.82 10.10 -8.45
CA ARG A 104 -29.66 9.31 -7.21
C ARG A 104 -28.49 8.34 -7.30
N ILE A 105 -28.27 7.76 -8.47
CA ILE A 105 -27.09 6.91 -8.71
C ILE A 105 -25.81 7.70 -8.50
N LYS A 106 -25.74 8.92 -9.05
CA LYS A 106 -24.59 9.81 -8.93
C LYS A 106 -24.38 10.32 -7.50
N ASP A 107 -25.46 10.77 -6.86
CA ASP A 107 -25.36 11.52 -5.62
C ASP A 107 -25.41 10.61 -4.37
N GLU A 108 -25.99 9.41 -4.47
CA GLU A 108 -26.12 8.49 -3.32
C GLU A 108 -25.29 7.21 -3.48
N ILE A 109 -25.35 6.55 -4.64
CA ILE A 109 -24.73 5.23 -4.82
C ILE A 109 -23.25 5.30 -5.11
N LEU A 110 -22.85 6.13 -6.07
CA LEU A 110 -21.44 6.28 -6.46
C LEU A 110 -20.54 6.67 -5.27
N PRO A 111 -20.91 7.64 -4.40
CA PRO A 111 -20.12 7.95 -3.21
C PRO A 111 -19.94 6.77 -2.27
N ILE A 112 -20.99 5.97 -2.05
CA ILE A 112 -20.95 4.80 -1.16
C ILE A 112 -19.95 3.75 -1.68
N ILE A 113 -19.97 3.47 -2.99
CA ILE A 113 -19.03 2.52 -3.62
C ILE A 113 -17.59 3.02 -3.52
N ILE A 114 -17.37 4.30 -3.85
CA ILE A 114 -16.03 4.89 -3.83
C ILE A 114 -15.49 4.93 -2.39
N ASP A 115 -16.32 5.28 -1.42
CA ASP A 115 -15.91 5.30 -0.01
C ASP A 115 -15.57 3.88 0.48
N ARG A 116 -16.33 2.86 0.06
CA ARG A 116 -16.01 1.46 0.34
C ARG A 116 -14.64 1.09 -0.18
N TYR A 117 -14.38 1.28 -1.46
CA TYR A 117 -13.07 0.99 -2.06
C TYR A 117 -11.95 1.84 -1.46
N THR A 118 -12.20 3.12 -1.18
CA THR A 118 -11.20 3.98 -0.53
C THR A 118 -10.80 3.44 0.85
N LYS A 119 -11.75 2.97 1.64
CA LYS A 119 -11.49 2.35 2.96
C LYS A 119 -10.71 1.03 2.85
N GLU A 120 -11.03 0.21 1.86
CA GLU A 120 -10.36 -1.06 1.63
C GLU A 120 -8.92 -0.88 1.12
N ILE A 121 -8.71 0.03 0.17
CA ILE A 121 -7.38 0.29 -0.41
C ILE A 121 -6.48 1.03 0.58
N THR A 122 -7.03 1.93 1.38
CA THR A 122 -6.26 2.71 2.33
C THR A 122 -5.80 1.84 3.49
N GLY A 123 -4.54 1.45 3.49
CA GLY A 123 -3.93 0.68 4.55
C GLY A 123 -4.09 1.32 5.93
N ASN A 124 -3.80 0.57 6.98
CA ASN A 124 -3.82 1.05 8.36
C ASN A 124 -2.39 1.06 8.92
N PHE A 125 -1.66 2.13 8.63
CA PHE A 125 -0.29 2.27 9.11
C PHE A 125 -0.26 2.56 10.62
N ARG A 126 0.44 1.70 11.37
CA ARG A 126 0.71 1.92 12.80
C ARG A 126 2.22 1.97 13.03
N ARG A 127 2.70 3.09 13.53
CA ARG A 127 4.13 3.34 13.78
C ARG A 127 4.78 2.28 14.69
N SER A 128 4.07 1.83 15.73
CA SER A 128 4.54 0.78 16.63
C SER A 128 4.74 -0.55 15.90
N HIS A 129 3.76 -0.96 15.10
CA HIS A 129 3.83 -2.19 14.32
C HIS A 129 4.94 -2.11 13.26
N HIS A 130 5.10 -0.96 12.60
CA HIS A 130 6.21 -0.75 11.66
C HIS A 130 7.57 -0.87 12.34
N GLY A 131 7.75 -0.28 13.52
CA GLY A 131 8.99 -0.39 14.29
C GLY A 131 9.32 -1.82 14.69
N PHE A 132 8.31 -2.57 15.14
CA PHE A 132 8.44 -3.99 15.50
C PHE A 132 8.74 -4.85 14.27
N ALA A 133 7.93 -4.73 13.22
CA ALA A 133 8.11 -5.48 11.98
C ALA A 133 9.50 -5.26 11.36
N ARG A 134 9.99 -4.03 11.36
CA ARG A 134 11.34 -3.72 10.87
C ARG A 134 12.42 -4.46 11.63
N ARG A 135 12.32 -4.55 12.97
CA ARG A 135 13.31 -5.28 13.79
C ARG A 135 13.23 -6.79 13.51
N LEU A 136 12.02 -7.33 13.50
CA LEU A 136 11.77 -8.75 13.25
C LEU A 136 12.28 -9.16 11.87
N ILE A 137 11.89 -8.43 10.81
CA ILE A 137 12.31 -8.69 9.44
C ILE A 137 13.83 -8.61 9.30
N THR A 138 14.46 -7.60 9.90
CA THR A 138 15.93 -7.48 9.85
C THR A 138 16.61 -8.69 10.50
N SER A 139 16.12 -9.12 11.66
CA SER A 139 16.66 -10.31 12.36
C SER A 139 16.41 -11.59 11.55
N PHE A 140 15.22 -11.74 10.99
CA PHE A 140 14.86 -12.89 10.15
C PHE A 140 15.74 -12.97 8.89
N LEU A 141 15.86 -11.89 8.14
CA LEU A 141 16.70 -11.82 6.95
C LEU A 141 18.18 -12.10 7.29
N ALA A 142 18.65 -11.55 8.40
CA ALA A 142 20.01 -11.79 8.82
C ALA A 142 20.30 -13.25 9.16
N ARG A 143 19.32 -13.97 9.73
CA ARG A 143 19.43 -15.40 10.01
C ARG A 143 19.30 -16.22 8.71
N LEU A 144 18.32 -15.92 7.87
CA LEU A 144 18.08 -16.62 6.62
C LEU A 144 19.27 -16.56 5.66
N LEU A 145 19.88 -15.37 5.53
CA LEU A 145 21.00 -15.14 4.61
C LEU A 145 22.37 -15.49 5.19
N ASN A 146 22.44 -15.90 6.46
CA ASN A 146 23.70 -16.19 7.14
C ASN A 146 23.65 -17.55 7.84
N THR A 147 23.48 -18.59 7.05
CA THR A 147 23.34 -19.98 7.50
C THR A 147 24.53 -20.48 8.33
N ALA A 148 25.76 -19.98 8.07
CA ALA A 148 26.93 -20.30 8.85
C ALA A 148 26.82 -19.87 10.34
N ARG A 149 25.92 -18.95 10.66
CA ARG A 149 25.68 -18.43 12.01
C ARG A 149 24.56 -19.13 12.79
N LEU A 150 23.87 -20.09 12.21
CA LEU A 150 23.03 -21.03 12.98
C LEU A 150 23.88 -21.76 14.06
N ARG A 151 25.19 -21.87 13.84
CA ARG A 151 26.16 -22.42 14.82
C ARG A 151 26.61 -21.45 15.90
N ASN A 152 26.43 -20.12 15.72
CA ASN A 152 26.83 -19.13 16.72
C ASN A 152 25.70 -18.08 16.91
N PRO A 153 24.73 -18.34 17.82
CA PRO A 153 23.56 -17.48 18.02
C PRO A 153 23.88 -16.08 18.55
N PHE A 154 25.05 -15.89 19.17
CA PHE A 154 25.46 -14.61 19.74
C PHE A 154 26.34 -13.74 18.80
N GLY A 155 26.64 -14.22 17.61
CA GLY A 155 27.37 -13.44 16.60
C GLY A 155 26.52 -12.30 16.05
N GLY A 156 27.06 -11.07 16.00
CA GLY A 156 26.36 -9.87 15.54
C GLY A 156 25.74 -10.06 14.15
N LEU A 157 24.43 -9.82 14.03
CA LEU A 157 23.65 -9.94 12.79
C LEU A 157 23.92 -8.73 11.89
N ASN A 158 24.85 -8.87 10.94
CA ASN A 158 25.19 -7.78 10.01
C ASN A 158 24.81 -8.14 8.57
N LEU A 159 23.65 -7.65 8.12
CA LEU A 159 23.18 -7.80 6.74
C LEU A 159 24.04 -6.99 5.75
N ASP A 160 24.70 -5.93 6.21
CA ASP A 160 25.48 -5.03 5.38
C ASP A 160 26.69 -5.73 4.71
N SER A 161 27.15 -6.85 5.29
CA SER A 161 28.22 -7.68 4.70
C SER A 161 27.71 -8.68 3.68
N THR A 162 26.43 -9.04 3.74
CA THR A 162 25.83 -10.11 2.94
C THR A 162 25.08 -9.56 1.72
N ILE A 163 24.41 -8.40 1.87
CA ILE A 163 23.61 -7.80 0.81
C ILE A 163 24.36 -6.63 0.19
N GLN A 164 24.52 -6.69 -1.13
CA GLN A 164 25.10 -5.59 -1.89
C GLN A 164 24.01 -4.82 -2.61
N ILE A 165 23.87 -3.53 -2.28
CA ILE A 165 22.96 -2.61 -2.97
C ILE A 165 23.74 -1.96 -4.13
N VAL A 166 23.32 -2.27 -5.37
CA VAL A 166 23.92 -1.74 -6.60
C VAL A 166 22.91 -0.79 -7.26
N GLY A 167 23.41 0.30 -7.87
CA GLY A 167 22.58 1.23 -8.63
C GLY A 167 22.77 2.69 -8.25
N LYS A 168 21.90 3.53 -8.78
CA LYS A 168 22.00 5.00 -8.63
C LYS A 168 21.41 5.51 -7.31
N HIS A 169 21.71 4.87 -6.18
CA HIS A 169 21.14 5.17 -4.88
C HIS A 169 21.37 6.61 -4.39
N LYS A 170 22.48 7.24 -4.76
CA LYS A 170 22.70 8.69 -4.45
C LYS A 170 21.70 9.58 -5.18
N ARG A 171 21.35 9.24 -6.46
CA ARG A 171 20.33 9.96 -7.23
C ARG A 171 18.94 9.75 -6.62
N LEU A 172 18.62 8.52 -6.23
CA LEU A 172 17.37 8.18 -5.53
C LEU A 172 17.19 9.03 -4.27
N ARG A 173 18.22 9.12 -3.42
CA ARG A 173 18.20 9.97 -2.22
C ARG A 173 18.06 11.46 -2.52
N LYS A 174 18.60 11.94 -3.64
CA LYS A 174 18.42 13.34 -4.07
C LYS A 174 16.98 13.59 -4.53
N LEU A 175 16.39 12.66 -5.25
CA LEU A 175 15.01 12.74 -5.73
C LEU A 175 14.00 12.68 -4.56
N SER A 176 14.23 11.84 -3.55
CA SER A 176 13.33 11.74 -2.39
C SER A 176 13.21 13.02 -1.55
N LYS A 177 14.16 13.95 -1.71
CA LYS A 177 14.05 15.30 -1.11
C LYS A 177 13.20 16.26 -1.92
N LYS A 178 12.91 15.94 -3.19
CA LYS A 178 12.15 16.78 -4.11
C LYS A 178 10.69 16.38 -4.24
N GLY A 179 10.36 15.13 -3.92
CA GLY A 179 9.00 14.62 -4.04
C GLY A 179 8.86 13.17 -3.64
N THR A 180 7.65 12.66 -3.79
CA THR A 180 7.31 11.27 -3.49
C THR A 180 7.92 10.33 -4.53
N ILE A 181 8.51 9.24 -4.06
CA ILE A 181 9.05 8.18 -4.93
C ILE A 181 8.10 7.00 -4.87
N VAL A 182 7.59 6.61 -6.04
CA VAL A 182 6.83 5.37 -6.21
C VAL A 182 7.80 4.29 -6.66
N MET A 183 7.91 3.22 -5.88
CA MET A 183 8.76 2.07 -6.18
C MET A 183 7.88 0.95 -6.73
N VAL A 184 8.20 0.48 -7.93
CA VAL A 184 7.49 -0.63 -8.60
C VAL A 184 8.47 -1.78 -8.79
N PRO A 185 8.67 -2.61 -7.77
CA PRO A 185 9.56 -3.76 -7.88
C PRO A 185 8.91 -4.87 -8.69
N THR A 186 9.73 -5.65 -9.40
CA THR A 186 9.32 -6.96 -9.88
C THR A 186 9.12 -7.87 -8.65
N HIS A 187 7.95 -8.47 -8.52
CA HIS A 187 7.56 -9.20 -7.32
C HIS A 187 7.45 -10.70 -7.62
N PHE A 188 8.48 -11.45 -7.28
CA PHE A 188 8.51 -12.90 -7.45
C PHE A 188 8.23 -13.65 -6.14
N SER A 189 8.42 -13.00 -4.99
CA SER A 189 8.34 -13.63 -3.68
C SER A 189 7.90 -12.65 -2.59
N HIS A 190 7.21 -13.13 -1.57
CA HIS A 190 6.90 -12.34 -0.37
C HIS A 190 8.14 -11.83 0.35
N LEU A 191 9.30 -12.47 0.14
CA LEU A 191 10.58 -12.04 0.67
C LEU A 191 11.03 -10.70 0.06
N ASP A 192 10.65 -10.42 -1.19
CA ASP A 192 11.02 -9.18 -1.90
C ASP A 192 10.53 -7.93 -1.16
N SER A 193 9.31 -7.96 -0.64
CA SER A 193 8.75 -6.86 0.15
C SER A 193 9.56 -6.58 1.42
N ALA A 194 9.97 -7.65 2.09
CA ALA A 194 10.81 -7.55 3.28
C ALA A 194 12.21 -6.98 2.96
N LEU A 195 12.80 -7.46 1.87
CA LEU A 195 14.11 -7.01 1.39
C LEU A 195 14.08 -5.54 0.95
N ILE A 196 13.05 -5.12 0.21
CA ILE A 196 12.85 -3.73 -0.20
C ILE A 196 12.70 -2.82 1.03
N GLY A 197 11.89 -3.22 2.01
CA GLY A 197 11.74 -2.47 3.27
C GLY A 197 13.08 -2.29 4.01
N TRP A 198 13.91 -3.33 4.02
CA TRP A 198 15.25 -3.24 4.59
C TRP A 198 16.16 -2.30 3.77
N ILE A 199 16.16 -2.41 2.42
CA ILE A 199 16.95 -1.55 1.52
C ILE A 199 16.58 -0.08 1.71
N ILE A 200 15.28 0.26 1.73
CA ILE A 200 14.78 1.64 1.93
C ILE A 200 15.32 2.18 3.26
N SER A 201 15.19 1.40 4.33
CA SER A 201 15.71 1.77 5.66
C SER A 201 17.23 1.94 5.67
N HIS A 202 17.99 1.08 4.95
CA HIS A 202 19.44 1.13 4.83
C HIS A 202 19.90 2.38 4.07
N LEU A 203 19.19 2.74 3.02
CA LEU A 203 19.43 3.98 2.24
C LEU A 203 19.00 5.24 2.99
N GLY A 204 18.35 5.12 4.16
CA GLY A 204 17.89 6.24 4.97
C GLY A 204 16.75 7.04 4.34
N LEU A 205 15.94 6.37 3.52
CA LEU A 205 14.73 6.88 2.89
C LEU A 205 13.54 6.73 3.84
#